data_75d202db20798fe7b4a422a043b8eefe
#
_entry.id   75d202db20798fe7b4a422a043b8eefe
#
_cell.length_a   1.000
_cell.length_b   1.000
_cell.length_c   1.000
_cell.angle_alpha   90.00
_cell.angle_beta   90.00
_cell.angle_gamma   90.00
#
_symmetry.space_group_name_H-M   'P 1'
#
loop_
_entity.id
_entity.type
_entity.pdbx_description
1 polymer ?
#
loop_
_entity_poly.entity_id
_entity_poly.type
_entity_poly.pdbx_seq_one_letter_code
_entity_poly.pdbx_strand_id
1 'polypeptide(L)'
;MDSTAGCDRAAPTLLVRRAVPAGEQHVTLLLRDVPVDPPEVADLIRHHGVFVLADLTLPLSARPVAAAAFRYHRPTATAQLAGIGVLVTWRRRGLGGRLLTGALTLLRAEGVARVHASAASGSAGASLLASAGFTADGEAARSDGRSRCVLVL
;
A
#
# COMPACT_ATOMS: atom_id res chain seq x y z
N MET A 1 -11.14 -15.14 34.37
CA MET A 1 -11.33 -14.80 33.87
C MET A 1 -10.97 -14.48 33.01
N ASP A 2 -10.67 -14.44 32.61
CA ASP A 2 -10.74 -13.73 31.78
C ASP A 2 -10.19 -14.12 30.53
N SER A 3 -10.73 -15.12 29.86
CA SER A 3 -10.42 -15.47 28.48
C SER A 3 -10.61 -14.28 27.56
N THR A 4 -11.42 -13.36 27.95
CA THR A 4 -11.62 -12.13 27.19
C THR A 4 -10.32 -11.33 27.10
N ALA A 5 -9.60 -11.21 28.18
CA ALA A 5 -8.32 -10.53 28.18
C ALA A 5 -7.33 -11.21 27.26
N GLY A 6 -7.36 -12.55 27.19
CA GLY A 6 -6.52 -13.29 26.27
C GLY A 6 -6.85 -13.01 24.81
N CYS A 7 -8.13 -12.88 24.50
CA CYS A 7 -8.55 -12.54 23.14
C CYS A 7 -8.07 -11.16 22.72
N ASP A 8 -8.15 -10.21 23.64
CA ASP A 8 -7.70 -8.85 23.34
C ASP A 8 -6.23 -8.80 23.00
N ARG A 9 -5.41 -9.62 23.65
CA ARG A 9 -3.99 -9.66 23.34
C ARG A 9 -3.69 -10.25 21.98
N ALA A 10 -4.63 -11.00 21.40
CA ALA A 10 -4.44 -11.57 20.08
C ALA A 10 -4.56 -10.54 18.98
N ALA A 11 -5.12 -9.35 19.26
CA ALA A 11 -5.25 -8.30 18.26
C ALA A 11 -3.97 -7.47 18.23
N PRO A 12 -3.18 -7.53 17.14
CA PRO A 12 -1.94 -6.77 17.06
C PRO A 12 -2.24 -5.28 16.86
N THR A 13 -1.34 -4.45 17.35
CA THR A 13 -1.37 -3.02 17.08
C THR A 13 -0.67 -2.76 15.75
N LEU A 14 -1.44 -2.59 14.69
CA LEU A 14 -0.90 -2.38 13.36
C LEU A 14 -0.83 -0.89 13.04
N LEU A 15 0.32 -0.46 12.54
CA LEU A 15 0.51 0.91 12.07
C LEU A 15 1.17 0.91 10.70
N VAL A 16 0.91 1.99 9.96
CA VAL A 16 1.56 2.25 8.68
C VAL A 16 2.89 2.94 8.94
N ARG A 17 3.95 2.41 8.34
CA ARG A 17 5.28 3.04 8.36
C ARG A 17 5.99 2.80 7.05
N ARG A 18 7.08 3.51 6.83
CA ARG A 18 7.93 3.23 5.68
C ARG A 18 8.65 1.91 5.87
N ALA A 19 8.82 1.20 4.76
CA ALA A 19 9.65 0.00 4.75
C ALA A 19 11.11 0.38 4.94
N VAL A 20 11.84 -0.51 5.61
CA VAL A 20 13.29 -0.38 5.81
C VAL A 20 14.01 -1.48 5.03
N PRO A 21 15.28 -1.26 4.63
CA PRO A 21 16.02 -2.28 3.88
C PRO A 21 16.06 -3.65 4.56
N ALA A 22 16.07 -3.70 5.87
CA ALA A 22 16.09 -4.96 6.62
C ALA A 22 14.83 -5.81 6.36
N GLY A 23 13.72 -5.21 5.93
CA GLY A 23 12.47 -5.91 5.63
C GLY A 23 12.25 -6.17 4.15
N GLU A 24 13.23 -5.94 3.30
CA GLU A 24 13.07 -6.02 1.84
C GLU A 24 12.52 -7.38 1.39
N GLN A 25 13.00 -8.48 1.95
CA GLN A 25 12.55 -9.80 1.55
C GLN A 25 11.06 -10.00 1.77
N HIS A 26 10.56 -9.54 2.90
CA HIS A 26 9.14 -9.65 3.22
C HIS A 26 8.29 -8.77 2.31
N VAL A 27 8.76 -7.57 2.01
CA VAL A 27 8.08 -6.67 1.07
C VAL A 27 8.01 -7.29 -0.31
N THR A 28 9.12 -7.86 -0.79
CA THR A 28 9.18 -8.50 -2.10
C THR A 28 8.16 -9.64 -2.21
N LEU A 29 8.02 -10.44 -1.16
CA LEU A 29 7.02 -11.51 -1.15
C LEU A 29 5.60 -10.97 -1.17
N LEU A 30 5.33 -9.87 -0.45
CA LEU A 30 4.00 -9.24 -0.45
C LEU A 30 3.64 -8.68 -1.81
N LEU A 31 4.61 -8.18 -2.57
CA LEU A 31 4.40 -7.53 -3.85
C LEU A 31 4.63 -8.45 -5.05
N ARG A 32 4.77 -9.75 -4.85
CA ARG A 32 5.11 -10.69 -5.93
C ARG A 32 4.05 -10.76 -7.04
N ASP A 33 2.79 -10.48 -6.72
CA ASP A 33 1.69 -10.56 -7.68
C ASP A 33 1.33 -9.23 -8.31
N VAL A 34 2.12 -8.18 -8.04
CA VAL A 34 1.92 -6.86 -8.63
C VAL A 34 3.05 -6.54 -9.59
N PRO A 35 2.88 -5.58 -10.52
CA PRO A 35 3.88 -5.30 -11.54
C PRO A 35 5.07 -4.48 -11.00
N VAL A 36 5.75 -5.00 -9.97
CA VAL A 36 6.94 -4.40 -9.39
C VAL A 36 7.98 -5.50 -9.25
N ASP A 37 9.07 -5.40 -10.00
CA ASP A 37 10.12 -6.40 -9.96
C ASP A 37 10.94 -6.30 -8.67
N PRO A 38 11.54 -7.42 -8.21
CA PRO A 38 12.37 -7.38 -6.99
C PRO A 38 13.45 -6.30 -6.97
N PRO A 39 14.21 -6.05 -8.04
CA PRO A 39 15.18 -4.95 -8.03
C PRO A 39 14.51 -3.59 -7.85
N GLU A 40 13.34 -3.39 -8.41
CA GLU A 40 12.59 -2.16 -8.24
C GLU A 40 12.10 -2.00 -6.80
N VAL A 41 11.71 -3.09 -6.14
CA VAL A 41 11.30 -3.05 -4.74
C VAL A 41 12.42 -2.47 -3.88
N ALA A 42 13.65 -2.98 -4.06
CA ALA A 42 14.82 -2.49 -3.33
C ALA A 42 15.03 -0.99 -3.57
N ASP A 43 14.89 -0.58 -4.82
CA ASP A 43 15.09 0.80 -5.24
C ASP A 43 14.03 1.71 -4.61
N LEU A 44 12.77 1.29 -4.65
CA LEU A 44 11.67 2.06 -4.08
C LEU A 44 11.80 2.18 -2.55
N ILE A 45 12.31 1.15 -1.88
CA ILE A 45 12.57 1.22 -0.43
C ILE A 45 13.61 2.30 -0.16
N ARG A 46 14.69 2.32 -0.93
CA ARG A 46 15.75 3.33 -0.77
C ARG A 46 15.24 4.75 -0.99
N HIS A 47 14.26 4.92 -1.86
CA HIS A 47 13.69 6.23 -2.18
C HIS A 47 12.44 6.54 -1.35
N HIS A 48 12.19 5.78 -0.28
CA HIS A 48 11.06 5.98 0.64
C HIS A 48 9.69 5.84 -0.03
N GLY A 49 9.60 5.04 -1.08
CA GLY A 49 8.35 4.82 -1.83
C GLY A 49 7.55 3.61 -1.38
N VAL A 50 8.02 2.86 -0.39
CA VAL A 50 7.31 1.67 0.08
C VAL A 50 6.82 1.88 1.51
N PHE A 51 5.53 1.61 1.72
CA PHE A 51 4.90 1.68 3.02
C PHE A 51 4.43 0.29 3.42
N VAL A 52 4.49 -0.01 4.70
CA VAL A 52 4.06 -1.30 5.22
C VAL A 52 3.09 -1.11 6.38
N LEU A 53 2.22 -2.09 6.55
CA LEU A 53 1.38 -2.19 7.72
C LEU A 53 1.99 -3.27 8.60
N ALA A 54 2.44 -2.90 9.77
CA ALA A 54 3.22 -3.79 10.62
C ALA A 54 2.86 -3.61 12.08
N ASP A 55 3.13 -4.66 12.86
CA ASP A 55 2.91 -4.65 14.30
C ASP A 55 4.02 -3.84 14.98
N LEU A 56 3.62 -2.79 15.69
CA LEU A 56 4.56 -1.92 16.39
C LEU A 56 5.39 -2.61 17.46
N THR A 57 4.88 -3.69 18.01
CA THR A 57 5.55 -4.38 19.10
C THR A 57 6.68 -5.27 18.62
N LEU A 58 6.83 -5.43 17.29
CA LEU A 58 7.84 -6.27 16.69
C LEU A 58 9.00 -5.42 16.14
N PRO A 59 10.20 -6.01 15.97
CA PRO A 59 11.33 -5.31 15.35
C PRO A 59 11.02 -4.83 13.94
N LEU A 60 11.73 -3.80 13.49
CA LEU A 60 11.54 -3.26 12.13
C LEU A 60 11.81 -4.28 11.03
N SER A 61 12.63 -5.28 11.30
CA SER A 61 12.92 -6.36 10.36
C SER A 61 11.85 -7.44 10.36
N ALA A 62 10.88 -7.38 11.27
CA ALA A 62 9.82 -8.39 11.35
C ALA A 62 8.88 -8.28 10.15
N ARG A 63 8.22 -9.40 9.85
CA ARG A 63 7.35 -9.55 8.70
C ARG A 63 6.14 -8.61 8.81
N PRO A 64 5.96 -7.69 7.86
CA PRO A 64 4.72 -6.89 7.80
C PRO A 64 3.57 -7.72 7.25
N VAL A 65 2.34 -7.26 7.45
CA VAL A 65 1.14 -7.96 6.96
C VAL A 65 0.69 -7.43 5.61
N ALA A 66 1.12 -6.24 5.24
CA ALA A 66 0.78 -5.63 3.94
C ALA A 66 1.86 -4.64 3.53
N ALA A 67 1.95 -4.41 2.22
CA ALA A 67 2.88 -3.44 1.65
C ALA A 67 2.25 -2.72 0.47
N ALA A 68 2.60 -1.44 0.29
CA ALA A 68 2.21 -0.64 -0.86
C ALA A 68 3.44 0.05 -1.42
N ALA A 69 3.59 0.04 -2.73
CA ALA A 69 4.73 0.64 -3.41
C ALA A 69 4.28 1.80 -4.29
N PHE A 70 5.01 2.89 -4.25
CA PHE A 70 4.74 4.10 -5.03
C PHE A 70 5.98 4.50 -5.80
N ARG A 71 5.78 4.94 -7.04
CA ARG A 71 6.82 5.56 -7.86
C ARG A 71 6.61 7.06 -7.83
N TYR A 72 7.64 7.80 -7.39
CA TYR A 72 7.57 9.25 -7.34
C TYR A 72 7.93 9.89 -8.66
N HIS A 73 7.25 11.00 -8.98
CA HIS A 73 7.67 11.93 -9.99
C HIS A 73 7.77 13.30 -9.31
N ARG A 74 8.94 13.57 -8.76
CA ARG A 74 9.16 14.74 -7.92
C ARG A 74 8.94 16.08 -8.63
N PRO A 75 9.36 16.26 -9.92
CA PRO A 75 9.12 17.55 -10.59
C PRO A 75 7.65 17.99 -10.61
N THR A 76 6.71 17.06 -10.61
CA THR A 76 5.28 17.39 -10.63
C THR A 76 4.61 17.16 -9.28
N ALA A 77 5.36 16.79 -8.25
CA ALA A 77 4.85 16.45 -6.92
C ALA A 77 3.77 15.36 -6.99
N THR A 78 3.98 14.36 -7.86
CA THR A 78 3.04 13.26 -8.03
C THR A 78 3.68 11.93 -7.64
N ALA A 79 2.84 10.94 -7.34
CA ALA A 79 3.26 9.57 -7.13
C ALA A 79 2.31 8.65 -7.87
N GLN A 80 2.81 7.50 -8.30
CA GLN A 80 2.00 6.46 -8.91
C GLN A 80 1.99 5.26 -7.99
N LEU A 81 0.79 4.78 -7.65
CA LEU A 81 0.66 3.54 -6.91
C LEU A 81 1.05 2.38 -7.82
N ALA A 82 2.16 1.73 -7.52
CA ALA A 82 2.67 0.61 -8.31
C ALA A 82 2.00 -0.70 -7.94
N GLY A 83 1.65 -0.89 -6.67
CA GLY A 83 0.95 -2.09 -6.24
C GLY A 83 0.74 -2.13 -4.75
N ILE A 84 -0.22 -2.96 -4.34
CA ILE A 84 -0.52 -3.25 -2.94
C ILE A 84 -0.62 -4.76 -2.79
N GLY A 85 0.00 -5.30 -1.75
CA GLY A 85 -0.12 -6.70 -1.40
C GLY A 85 -0.44 -6.88 0.08
N VAL A 86 -1.31 -7.85 0.38
CA VAL A 86 -1.67 -8.21 1.75
C VAL A 86 -1.44 -9.71 1.92
N LEU A 87 -0.86 -10.13 3.04
CA LEU A 87 -0.69 -11.54 3.33
C LEU A 87 -2.03 -12.27 3.22
N VAL A 88 -2.02 -13.46 2.62
CA VAL A 88 -3.24 -14.22 2.35
C VAL A 88 -4.06 -14.42 3.62
N THR A 89 -3.40 -14.76 4.73
CA THR A 89 -4.06 -15.01 6.01
C THR A 89 -4.66 -13.75 6.64
N TRP A 90 -4.28 -12.57 6.12
CA TRP A 90 -4.75 -11.29 6.65
C TRP A 90 -5.71 -10.58 5.70
N ARG A 91 -6.09 -11.21 4.60
CA ARG A 91 -7.02 -10.62 3.63
C ARG A 91 -8.44 -10.58 4.20
N ARG A 92 -9.29 -9.75 3.59
CA ARG A 92 -10.70 -9.55 3.95
C ARG A 92 -10.89 -8.94 5.34
N ARG A 93 -9.91 -8.17 5.80
CA ARG A 93 -9.98 -7.46 7.09
C ARG A 93 -9.88 -5.96 6.90
N GLY A 94 -9.99 -5.45 5.68
CA GLY A 94 -9.87 -4.03 5.40
C GLY A 94 -8.47 -3.47 5.52
N LEU A 95 -7.45 -4.32 5.55
CA LEU A 95 -6.07 -3.88 5.80
C LEU A 95 -5.47 -3.13 4.61
N GLY A 96 -5.85 -3.49 3.38
CA GLY A 96 -5.41 -2.76 2.19
C GLY A 96 -5.85 -1.31 2.24
N GLY A 97 -7.10 -1.06 2.61
CA GLY A 97 -7.63 0.30 2.75
C GLY A 97 -6.95 1.06 3.88
N ARG A 98 -6.71 0.39 4.99
CA ARG A 98 -6.03 0.98 6.14
C ARG A 98 -4.60 1.38 5.78
N LEU A 99 -3.87 0.51 5.08
CA LEU A 99 -2.52 0.79 4.61
C LEU A 99 -2.53 1.96 3.63
N LEU A 100 -3.43 1.93 2.64
CA LEU A 100 -3.49 2.97 1.62
C LEU A 100 -3.80 4.33 2.25
N THR A 101 -4.77 4.41 3.14
CA THR A 101 -5.10 5.65 3.84
C THR A 101 -3.92 6.20 4.62
N GLY A 102 -3.21 5.35 5.35
CA GLY A 102 -2.02 5.76 6.10
C GLY A 102 -0.89 6.21 5.20
N ALA A 103 -0.65 5.49 4.10
CA ALA A 103 0.39 5.86 3.14
C ALA A 103 0.07 7.21 2.48
N LEU A 104 -1.19 7.44 2.10
CA LEU A 104 -1.60 8.70 1.50
C LEU A 104 -1.40 9.88 2.47
N THR A 105 -1.67 9.67 3.74
CA THR A 105 -1.43 10.70 4.77
C THR A 105 0.05 11.06 4.83
N LEU A 106 0.93 10.06 4.79
CA LEU A 106 2.38 10.29 4.81
C LEU A 106 2.87 10.97 3.54
N LEU A 107 2.35 10.56 2.38
CA LEU A 107 2.70 11.18 1.11
C LEU A 107 2.29 12.66 1.07
N ARG A 108 1.10 12.95 1.58
CA ARG A 108 0.63 14.33 1.66
C ARG A 108 1.56 15.17 2.54
N ALA A 109 1.98 14.64 3.66
CA ALA A 109 2.89 15.34 4.57
C ALA A 109 4.24 15.62 3.93
N GLU A 110 4.65 14.81 2.94
CA GLU A 110 5.90 15.02 2.21
C GLU A 110 5.77 15.97 1.03
N GLY A 111 4.58 16.48 0.76
CA GLY A 111 4.36 17.42 -0.33
C GLY A 111 3.88 16.79 -1.63
N VAL A 112 3.52 15.51 -1.64
CA VAL A 112 2.89 14.90 -2.82
C VAL A 112 1.50 15.49 -2.97
N ALA A 113 1.21 15.99 -4.18
CA ALA A 113 -0.05 16.69 -4.45
C ALA A 113 -1.10 15.77 -5.09
N ARG A 114 -0.67 14.77 -5.85
CA ARG A 114 -1.56 13.85 -6.54
C ARG A 114 -0.99 12.45 -6.55
N VAL A 115 -1.88 11.47 -6.49
CA VAL A 115 -1.53 10.07 -6.62
C VAL A 115 -2.33 9.47 -7.77
N HIS A 116 -1.66 8.81 -8.68
CA HIS A 116 -2.26 8.10 -9.80
C HIS A 116 -2.25 6.61 -9.54
N ALA A 117 -3.28 5.93 -10.00
CA ALA A 117 -3.38 4.48 -9.85
C ALA A 117 -4.17 3.91 -11.03
N SER A 118 -4.06 2.61 -11.23
CA SER A 118 -4.91 1.92 -12.20
C SER A 118 -5.35 0.58 -11.66
N ALA A 119 -6.55 0.17 -12.01
CA ALA A 119 -7.11 -1.11 -11.63
C ALA A 119 -8.09 -1.59 -12.69
N ALA A 120 -8.27 -2.91 -12.76
CA ALA A 120 -9.28 -3.47 -13.64
C ALA A 120 -10.68 -3.12 -13.13
N SER A 121 -11.57 -2.74 -14.03
CA SER A 121 -12.96 -2.41 -13.69
C SER A 121 -13.61 -3.57 -12.96
N GLY A 122 -14.32 -3.25 -11.87
CA GLY A 122 -15.03 -4.25 -11.07
C GLY A 122 -14.13 -5.10 -10.19
N SER A 123 -12.82 -4.86 -10.17
CA SER A 123 -11.90 -5.63 -9.34
C SER A 123 -11.92 -5.14 -7.88
N ALA A 124 -11.36 -5.96 -6.99
CA ALA A 124 -11.16 -5.57 -5.59
C ALA A 124 -10.25 -4.34 -5.51
N GLY A 125 -9.26 -4.24 -6.40
CA GLY A 125 -8.39 -3.07 -6.46
C GLY A 125 -9.16 -1.80 -6.81
N ALA A 126 -10.09 -1.89 -7.76
CA ALA A 126 -10.92 -0.74 -8.13
C ALA A 126 -11.79 -0.29 -6.96
N SER A 127 -12.39 -1.24 -6.23
CA SER A 127 -13.18 -0.92 -5.05
C SER A 127 -12.34 -0.27 -3.95
N LEU A 128 -11.12 -0.76 -3.76
CA LEU A 128 -10.20 -0.20 -2.79
C LEU A 128 -9.87 1.25 -3.12
N LEU A 129 -9.55 1.53 -4.38
CA LEU A 129 -9.22 2.88 -4.81
C LEU A 129 -10.41 3.83 -4.65
N ALA A 130 -11.61 3.38 -5.05
CA ALA A 130 -12.82 4.18 -4.89
C ALA A 130 -13.09 4.50 -3.43
N SER A 131 -12.92 3.52 -2.53
CA SER A 131 -13.09 3.72 -1.10
C SER A 131 -12.09 4.72 -0.53
N ALA A 132 -10.91 4.80 -1.11
CA ALA A 132 -9.88 5.74 -0.69
C ALA A 132 -10.08 7.15 -1.25
N GLY A 133 -11.09 7.34 -2.12
CA GLY A 133 -11.39 8.65 -2.68
C GLY A 133 -10.88 8.89 -4.09
N PHE A 134 -10.28 7.89 -4.72
CA PHE A 134 -9.82 8.02 -6.11
C PHE A 134 -11.01 8.15 -7.05
N THR A 135 -10.85 8.99 -8.06
CA THR A 135 -11.86 9.22 -9.09
C THR A 135 -11.28 8.89 -10.46
N ALA A 136 -12.14 8.57 -11.41
CA ALA A 136 -11.72 8.30 -12.77
C ALA A 136 -10.98 9.52 -13.33
N ASP A 137 -9.93 9.26 -14.12
CA ASP A 137 -9.08 10.31 -14.68
C ASP A 137 -9.61 10.84 -16.01
N GLY A 138 -10.89 10.66 -16.29
CA GLY A 138 -11.54 11.19 -17.48
C GLY A 138 -11.19 10.44 -18.77
N GLU A 139 -10.33 9.43 -18.70
CA GLU A 139 -9.91 8.66 -19.85
C GLU A 139 -10.75 7.40 -20.00
N ALA A 140 -10.94 6.95 -21.22
CA ALA A 140 -11.56 5.66 -21.47
C ALA A 140 -10.67 4.55 -20.91
N ALA A 141 -11.27 3.37 -20.64
CA ALA A 141 -10.51 2.22 -20.19
C ALA A 141 -9.37 1.92 -21.16
N ARG A 142 -8.22 1.57 -20.61
CA ARG A 142 -7.05 1.22 -21.43
C ARG A 142 -7.30 -0.09 -22.17
N SER A 143 -6.50 -0.34 -23.20
CA SER A 143 -6.62 -1.57 -23.99
C SER A 143 -6.43 -2.84 -23.15
N ASP A 144 -5.77 -2.74 -22.00
CA ASP A 144 -5.58 -3.86 -21.08
C ASP A 144 -6.76 -4.03 -20.11
N GLY A 145 -7.86 -3.29 -20.28
CA GLY A 145 -9.04 -3.38 -19.43
C GLY A 145 -8.90 -2.66 -18.09
N ARG A 146 -7.83 -1.86 -17.92
CA ARG A 146 -7.59 -1.13 -16.68
C ARG A 146 -8.00 0.32 -16.86
N SER A 147 -8.58 0.88 -15.81
CA SER A 147 -8.95 2.29 -15.77
C SER A 147 -7.96 3.04 -14.90
N ARG A 148 -7.62 4.24 -15.33
CA ARG A 148 -6.76 5.14 -14.56
C ARG A 148 -7.62 5.97 -13.63
N CYS A 149 -7.10 6.20 -12.44
CA CYS A 149 -7.74 7.07 -11.46
C CYS A 149 -6.70 7.97 -10.79
N VAL A 150 -7.20 9.03 -10.19
CA VAL A 150 -6.37 10.03 -9.54
C VAL A 150 -7.00 10.44 -8.22
N LEU A 151 -6.15 10.74 -7.25
CA LEU A 151 -6.55 11.34 -5.99
C LEU A 151 -5.74 12.62 -5.80
N VAL A 152 -6.41 13.73 -5.56
CA VAL A 152 -5.77 14.99 -5.19
C VAL A 152 -5.65 15.02 -3.67
N LEU A 153 -4.44 15.17 -3.17
CA LEU A 153 -4.17 15.17 -1.73
C LEU A 153 -4.29 16.54 -1.09
#